data_25eb6ad3b367ddc2560ac92e690ebcc7
#
_entry.id   25eb6ad3b367ddc2560ac92e690ebcc7
#
_cell.length_a   1.000
_cell.length_b   1.000
_cell.length_c   1.000
_cell.angle_alpha   90.00
_cell.angle_beta   90.00
_cell.angle_gamma   90.00
#
_symmetry.space_group_name_H-M   'P 1'
#
loop_
_entity.id
_entity.type
_entity.pdbx_description
1 polymer ?
#
loop_
_entity_poly.entity_id
_entity_poly.type
_entity_poly.pdbx_seq_one_letter_code
_entity_poly.pdbx_strand_id
1 'polypeptide(L)'
;MKLLIALLWLLHWLPLPILGRIGTAVGTLMYYAIPKRRKIAFTNLRLCMPELSEAQHKDIVMRHFQGYSRSILERSLIWWAPIPRLRRLIHIEPAVPQAEMENGPTILLCPHFVCLDVAGVAARVMPLSTIYSPQKNKAFDDLLRYGRERFGPVRLFTREDGVKPILRALRDGVPYFMLPDMDFGEKDAAFVPFFGIPAATLTALGRLAGATGAKVIPIVATFLPDYKGYRVVFYPAWDNYPGDDMIAATRRMNAFIEERVREHPAEYFWTHKRFKTRPPGETSFYE
;
A
#
# COMPACT_ATOMS: atom_id res chain seq x y z
N MET A 1 18.25 -4.29 -17.88
CA MET A 1 17.06 -3.47 -17.59
C MET A 1 16.16 -3.32 -18.82
N LYS A 2 16.62 -2.83 -19.98
CA LYS A 2 15.77 -2.68 -21.20
C LYS A 2 15.03 -3.96 -21.60
N LEU A 3 15.68 -5.13 -21.57
CA LEU A 3 15.07 -6.43 -21.86
C LEU A 3 13.94 -6.78 -20.88
N LEU A 4 14.14 -6.50 -19.57
CA LEU A 4 13.11 -6.71 -18.56
C LEU A 4 11.89 -5.81 -18.80
N ILE A 5 12.11 -4.55 -19.15
CA ILE A 5 11.03 -3.60 -19.46
C ILE A 5 10.27 -4.07 -20.72
N ALA A 6 10.99 -4.52 -21.75
CA ALA A 6 10.36 -5.08 -22.96
C ALA A 6 9.55 -6.34 -22.66
N LEU A 7 10.04 -7.23 -21.80
CA LEU A 7 9.31 -8.42 -21.36
C LEU A 7 8.04 -8.02 -20.59
N LEU A 8 8.13 -7.09 -19.64
CA LEU A 8 6.98 -6.56 -18.92
C LEU A 8 5.98 -5.90 -19.87
N TRP A 9 6.47 -5.18 -20.90
CA TRP A 9 5.61 -4.61 -21.92
C TRP A 9 4.84 -5.69 -22.70
N LEU A 10 5.49 -6.80 -23.06
CA LEU A 10 4.79 -7.91 -23.74
C LEU A 10 3.69 -8.53 -22.85
N LEU A 11 3.91 -8.59 -21.55
CA LEU A 11 2.93 -9.17 -20.61
C LEU A 11 1.60 -8.41 -20.56
N HIS A 12 1.56 -7.10 -20.87
CA HIS A 12 0.31 -6.34 -20.81
C HIS A 12 -0.72 -6.76 -21.87
N TRP A 13 -0.32 -7.47 -22.93
CA TRP A 13 -1.22 -8.02 -23.94
C TRP A 13 -1.98 -9.26 -23.44
N LEU A 14 -1.43 -9.98 -22.47
CA LEU A 14 -2.04 -11.21 -21.96
C LEU A 14 -3.37 -10.93 -21.24
N PRO A 15 -4.38 -11.81 -21.40
CA PRO A 15 -5.56 -11.80 -20.55
C PRO A 15 -5.17 -11.91 -19.06
N LEU A 16 -5.88 -11.18 -18.19
CA LEU A 16 -5.58 -11.17 -16.75
C LEU A 16 -5.51 -12.57 -16.12
N PRO A 17 -6.40 -13.55 -16.45
CA PRO A 17 -6.29 -14.89 -15.90
C PRO A 17 -5.00 -15.62 -16.26
N ILE A 18 -4.43 -15.38 -17.43
CA ILE A 18 -3.15 -15.96 -17.86
C ILE A 18 -2.01 -15.28 -17.10
N LEU A 19 -1.99 -13.95 -17.10
CA LEU A 19 -0.99 -13.16 -16.41
C LEU A 19 -0.99 -13.46 -14.90
N GLY A 20 -2.17 -13.56 -14.29
CA GLY A 20 -2.33 -13.89 -12.87
C GLY A 20 -1.81 -15.30 -12.53
N ARG A 21 -2.07 -16.32 -13.38
CA ARG A 21 -1.52 -17.67 -13.18
C ARG A 21 0.01 -17.69 -13.29
N ILE A 22 0.58 -16.96 -14.26
CA ILE A 22 2.03 -16.79 -14.37
C ILE A 22 2.57 -16.15 -13.08
N GLY A 23 1.94 -15.07 -12.60
CA GLY A 23 2.32 -14.39 -11.36
C GLY A 23 2.25 -15.31 -10.14
N THR A 24 1.20 -16.13 -10.05
CA THR A 24 1.04 -17.14 -8.99
C THR A 24 2.15 -18.19 -9.04
N ALA A 25 2.49 -18.72 -10.22
CA ALA A 25 3.58 -19.69 -10.39
C ALA A 25 4.93 -19.08 -10.01
N VAL A 26 5.23 -17.86 -10.47
CA VAL A 26 6.43 -17.11 -10.08
C VAL A 26 6.47 -16.89 -8.56
N GLY A 27 5.36 -16.53 -7.93
CA GLY A 27 5.26 -16.34 -6.49
C GLY A 27 5.53 -17.63 -5.71
N THR A 28 5.02 -18.75 -6.19
CA THR A 28 5.33 -20.06 -5.62
C THR A 28 6.83 -20.37 -5.69
N LEU A 29 7.47 -20.09 -6.83
CA LEU A 29 8.92 -20.25 -6.96
C LEU A 29 9.66 -19.29 -5.99
N MET A 30 9.27 -18.04 -5.89
CA MET A 30 9.89 -17.04 -5.00
C MET A 30 9.75 -17.42 -3.53
N TYR A 31 8.65 -18.05 -3.12
CA TYR A 31 8.48 -18.57 -1.76
C TYR A 31 9.62 -19.54 -1.37
N TYR A 32 10.06 -20.40 -2.28
CA TYR A 32 11.18 -21.31 -2.03
C TYR A 32 12.55 -20.64 -2.24
N ALA A 33 12.66 -19.78 -3.24
CA ALA A 33 13.93 -19.16 -3.64
C ALA A 33 14.41 -18.03 -2.69
N ILE A 34 13.51 -17.40 -1.91
CA ILE A 34 13.86 -16.24 -1.07
C ILE A 34 13.60 -16.52 0.42
N PRO A 35 14.37 -17.43 1.06
CA PRO A 35 14.12 -17.88 2.43
C PRO A 35 14.19 -16.73 3.47
N LYS A 36 15.03 -15.72 3.25
CA LYS A 36 15.13 -14.55 4.14
C LYS A 36 13.81 -13.76 4.22
N ARG A 37 13.17 -13.49 3.08
CA ARG A 37 11.87 -12.78 3.06
C ARG A 37 10.75 -13.65 3.61
N ARG A 38 10.80 -14.95 3.33
CA ARG A 38 9.87 -15.92 3.90
C ARG A 38 9.96 -15.97 5.43
N LYS A 39 11.19 -16.03 6.01
CA LYS A 39 11.39 -15.95 7.47
C LYS A 39 10.73 -14.70 8.05
N ILE A 40 10.94 -13.52 7.43
CA ILE A 40 10.32 -12.26 7.90
C ILE A 40 8.79 -12.36 7.87
N ALA A 41 8.20 -12.87 6.79
CA ALA A 41 6.75 -12.99 6.68
C ALA A 41 6.17 -13.93 7.76
N PHE A 42 6.81 -15.07 8.02
CA PHE A 42 6.41 -15.96 9.11
C PHE A 42 6.55 -15.30 10.49
N THR A 43 7.65 -14.59 10.75
CA THR A 43 7.85 -13.87 12.01
C THR A 43 6.73 -12.87 12.23
N ASN A 44 6.45 -12.01 11.26
CA ASN A 44 5.36 -11.04 11.36
C ASN A 44 4.00 -11.71 11.60
N LEU A 45 3.69 -12.74 10.83
CA LEU A 45 2.38 -13.39 10.89
C LEU A 45 2.17 -14.12 12.23
N ARG A 46 3.19 -14.82 12.74
CA ARG A 46 3.13 -15.45 14.08
C ARG A 46 2.97 -14.44 15.20
N LEU A 47 3.60 -13.28 15.09
CA LEU A 47 3.44 -12.19 16.05
C LEU A 47 2.03 -11.59 16.01
N CYS A 48 1.50 -11.35 14.79
CA CYS A 48 0.22 -10.66 14.60
C CYS A 48 -1.00 -11.57 14.76
N MET A 49 -0.87 -12.85 14.46
CA MET A 49 -1.97 -13.83 14.45
C MET A 49 -1.51 -15.14 15.12
N PRO A 50 -1.14 -15.11 16.42
CA PRO A 50 -0.64 -16.28 17.13
C PRO A 50 -1.68 -17.39 17.29
N GLU A 51 -2.96 -17.05 17.14
CA GLU A 51 -4.09 -18.00 17.21
C GLU A 51 -4.15 -18.95 16.01
N LEU A 52 -3.47 -18.65 14.92
CA LEU A 52 -3.46 -19.49 13.72
C LEU A 52 -2.48 -20.65 13.86
N SER A 53 -2.86 -21.80 13.30
CA SER A 53 -1.96 -22.98 13.21
C SER A 53 -0.80 -22.73 12.24
N GLU A 54 0.29 -23.49 12.39
CA GLU A 54 1.43 -23.44 11.46
C GLU A 54 1.04 -23.74 10.00
N ALA A 55 0.03 -24.59 9.80
CA ALA A 55 -0.50 -24.89 8.46
C ALA A 55 -1.18 -23.65 7.84
N GLN A 56 -1.96 -22.91 8.65
CA GLN A 56 -2.60 -21.66 8.23
C GLN A 56 -1.56 -20.55 7.97
N HIS A 57 -0.55 -20.41 8.85
CA HIS A 57 0.57 -19.50 8.61
C HIS A 57 1.26 -19.80 7.27
N LYS A 58 1.55 -21.07 7.00
CA LYS A 58 2.19 -21.51 5.76
C LYS A 58 1.33 -21.19 4.53
N ASP A 59 0.03 -21.42 4.58
CA ASP A 59 -0.91 -21.09 3.50
C ASP A 59 -0.93 -19.58 3.23
N ILE A 60 -1.10 -18.77 4.28
CA ILE A 60 -1.13 -17.30 4.15
C ILE A 60 0.18 -16.78 3.56
N VAL A 61 1.34 -17.24 4.06
CA VAL A 61 2.65 -16.79 3.54
C VAL A 61 2.84 -17.23 2.10
N MET A 62 2.44 -18.45 1.73
CA MET A 62 2.50 -18.91 0.34
C MET A 62 1.65 -18.02 -0.56
N ARG A 63 0.39 -17.79 -0.20
CA ARG A 63 -0.53 -16.93 -0.96
C ARG A 63 -0.06 -15.47 -0.99
N HIS A 64 0.60 -14.99 0.06
CA HIS A 64 1.23 -13.68 0.06
C HIS A 64 2.31 -13.56 -1.03
N PHE A 65 3.22 -14.53 -1.14
CA PHE A 65 4.24 -14.54 -2.19
C PHE A 65 3.62 -14.61 -3.59
N GLN A 66 2.56 -15.41 -3.75
CA GLN A 66 1.79 -15.50 -5.00
C GLN A 66 1.15 -14.17 -5.36
N GLY A 67 0.43 -13.55 -4.43
CA GLY A 67 -0.22 -12.25 -4.60
C GLY A 67 0.77 -11.11 -4.88
N TYR A 68 1.89 -11.08 -4.15
CA TYR A 68 2.95 -10.11 -4.36
C TYR A 68 3.57 -10.22 -5.76
N SER A 69 3.89 -11.44 -6.20
CA SER A 69 4.44 -11.66 -7.55
C SER A 69 3.43 -11.32 -8.64
N ARG A 70 2.14 -11.65 -8.43
CA ARG A 70 1.05 -11.21 -9.31
C ARG A 70 1.05 -9.69 -9.44
N SER A 71 1.03 -8.97 -8.32
CA SER A 71 0.96 -7.51 -8.33
C SER A 71 2.12 -6.87 -9.10
N ILE A 72 3.33 -7.45 -9.00
CA ILE A 72 4.50 -6.98 -9.77
C ILE A 72 4.31 -7.17 -11.27
N LEU A 73 3.88 -8.35 -11.72
CA LEU A 73 3.69 -8.62 -13.15
C LEU A 73 2.46 -7.88 -13.70
N GLU A 74 1.40 -7.79 -12.93
CA GLU A 74 0.16 -7.11 -13.29
C GLU A 74 0.30 -5.58 -13.36
N ARG A 75 1.40 -4.98 -12.81
CA ARG A 75 1.78 -3.58 -13.08
C ARG A 75 1.94 -3.30 -14.57
N SER A 76 2.29 -4.31 -15.38
CA SER A 76 2.33 -4.18 -16.84
C SER A 76 1.00 -3.68 -17.42
N LEU A 77 -0.13 -4.13 -16.85
CA LEU A 77 -1.46 -3.62 -17.22
C LEU A 77 -1.61 -2.15 -16.83
N ILE A 78 -1.24 -1.80 -15.60
CA ILE A 78 -1.30 -0.42 -15.09
C ILE A 78 -0.45 0.50 -15.96
N TRP A 79 0.72 0.06 -16.40
CA TRP A 79 1.63 0.90 -17.17
C TRP A 79 1.24 1.05 -18.63
N TRP A 80 0.63 0.03 -19.28
CA TRP A 80 0.47 0.04 -20.75
C TRP A 80 -0.91 -0.35 -21.25
N ALA A 81 -1.73 -1.07 -20.48
CA ALA A 81 -3.04 -1.46 -20.98
C ALA A 81 -3.94 -0.24 -21.29
N PRO A 82 -4.80 -0.28 -22.30
CA PRO A 82 -5.75 0.78 -22.57
C PRO A 82 -6.65 1.07 -21.36
N ILE A 83 -6.94 2.34 -21.09
CA ILE A 83 -7.79 2.76 -19.95
C ILE A 83 -9.14 2.03 -19.91
N PRO A 84 -9.86 1.81 -21.04
CA PRO A 84 -11.11 1.06 -21.01
C PRO A 84 -10.95 -0.38 -20.52
N ARG A 85 -9.79 -1.01 -20.77
CA ARG A 85 -9.50 -2.35 -20.23
C ARG A 85 -9.31 -2.32 -18.73
N LEU A 86 -8.56 -1.34 -18.21
CA LEU A 86 -8.36 -1.19 -16.77
C LEU A 86 -9.67 -0.91 -16.04
N ARG A 87 -10.52 -0.04 -16.57
CA ARG A 87 -11.85 0.26 -16.00
C ARG A 87 -12.73 -0.98 -15.87
N ARG A 88 -12.61 -1.97 -16.74
CA ARG A 88 -13.35 -3.24 -16.65
C ARG A 88 -12.78 -4.19 -15.59
N LEU A 89 -11.51 -4.00 -15.20
CA LEU A 89 -10.82 -4.85 -14.24
C LEU A 89 -10.86 -4.28 -12.82
N ILE A 90 -11.09 -2.97 -12.66
CA ILE A 90 -11.08 -2.30 -11.36
C ILE A 90 -12.53 -2.00 -10.96
N HIS A 91 -12.99 -2.67 -9.91
CA HIS A 91 -14.33 -2.51 -9.34
C HIS A 91 -14.22 -1.66 -8.08
N ILE A 92 -14.83 -0.48 -8.10
CA ILE A 92 -14.80 0.48 -6.99
C ILE A 92 -16.11 0.34 -6.20
N GLU A 93 -16.00 0.13 -4.87
CA GLU A 93 -17.12 -0.08 -3.95
C GLU A 93 -16.85 0.59 -2.58
N PRO A 94 -17.81 1.31 -2.00
CA PRO A 94 -18.82 2.05 -2.74
C PRO A 94 -18.17 3.10 -3.63
N ALA A 95 -18.88 3.59 -4.63
CA ALA A 95 -18.40 4.72 -5.42
C ALA A 95 -18.43 5.97 -4.53
N VAL A 96 -17.26 6.43 -4.09
CA VAL A 96 -17.16 7.72 -3.39
C VAL A 96 -17.34 8.82 -4.43
N PRO A 97 -18.30 9.72 -4.25
CA PRO A 97 -18.46 10.85 -5.15
C PRO A 97 -17.15 11.64 -5.24
N GLN A 98 -16.71 11.96 -6.44
CA GLN A 98 -15.52 12.80 -6.65
C GLN A 98 -15.62 14.11 -5.85
N ALA A 99 -16.81 14.69 -5.78
CA ALA A 99 -17.09 15.88 -4.98
C ALA A 99 -16.74 15.74 -3.49
N GLU A 100 -16.82 14.53 -2.92
CA GLU A 100 -16.43 14.31 -1.53
C GLU A 100 -14.92 14.43 -1.34
N MET A 101 -14.13 14.00 -2.33
CA MET A 101 -12.67 14.13 -2.31
C MET A 101 -12.21 15.55 -2.67
N GLU A 102 -12.96 16.26 -3.50
CA GLU A 102 -12.67 17.65 -3.93
C GLU A 102 -13.08 18.69 -2.90
N ASN A 103 -13.97 18.35 -1.98
CA ASN A 103 -14.47 19.27 -0.98
C ASN A 103 -13.49 19.43 0.21
N GLY A 104 -12.41 20.18 -0.02
CA GLY A 104 -11.38 20.51 0.96
C GLY A 104 -10.18 19.56 1.00
N PRO A 105 -9.21 19.84 1.89
CA PRO A 105 -8.02 19.03 2.04
C PRO A 105 -8.38 17.57 2.36
N THR A 106 -7.75 16.62 1.63
CA THR A 106 -8.06 15.21 1.78
C THR A 106 -6.78 14.37 1.80
N ILE A 107 -6.68 13.44 2.75
CA ILE A 107 -5.62 12.43 2.82
C ILE A 107 -6.25 11.07 2.52
N LEU A 108 -5.79 10.40 1.46
CA LEU A 108 -6.16 9.04 1.14
C LEU A 108 -5.21 8.09 1.88
N LEU A 109 -5.70 7.46 2.94
CA LEU A 109 -4.94 6.48 3.72
C LEU A 109 -4.95 5.13 3.02
N CYS A 110 -3.83 4.73 2.43
CA CYS A 110 -3.67 3.43 1.77
C CYS A 110 -2.65 2.56 2.51
N PRO A 111 -3.05 1.47 3.17
CA PRO A 111 -2.11 0.51 3.73
C PRO A 111 -1.34 -0.23 2.63
N HIS A 112 -0.15 -0.77 2.97
CA HIS A 112 0.64 -1.56 2.04
C HIS A 112 0.04 -2.95 1.80
N PHE A 113 -1.06 -3.01 1.09
CA PHE A 113 -1.58 -4.24 0.49
C PHE A 113 -0.90 -4.48 -0.87
N VAL A 114 -0.82 -5.73 -1.29
CA VAL A 114 -0.13 -6.10 -2.55
C VAL A 114 -0.72 -5.40 -3.79
N CYS A 115 -2.00 -5.03 -3.76
CA CYS A 115 -2.69 -4.32 -4.83
C CYS A 115 -2.65 -2.78 -4.71
N LEU A 116 -1.79 -2.19 -3.87
CA LEU A 116 -1.77 -0.75 -3.59
C LEU A 116 -1.65 0.15 -4.86
N ASP A 117 -0.97 -0.31 -5.89
CA ASP A 117 -0.86 0.45 -7.15
C ASP A 117 -2.23 0.60 -7.85
N VAL A 118 -3.11 -0.40 -7.69
CA VAL A 118 -4.49 -0.34 -8.21
C VAL A 118 -5.32 0.68 -7.42
N ALA A 119 -5.13 0.75 -6.08
CA ALA A 119 -5.74 1.81 -5.28
C ALA A 119 -5.30 3.20 -5.75
N GLY A 120 -4.00 3.36 -6.06
CA GLY A 120 -3.47 4.58 -6.66
C GLY A 120 -4.13 4.94 -8.01
N VAL A 121 -4.40 3.97 -8.85
CA VAL A 121 -5.13 4.18 -10.13
C VAL A 121 -6.59 4.58 -9.88
N ALA A 122 -7.28 3.89 -8.98
CA ALA A 122 -8.67 4.20 -8.63
C ALA A 122 -8.83 5.59 -8.02
N ALA A 123 -7.83 6.07 -7.26
CA ALA A 123 -7.80 7.40 -6.68
C ALA A 123 -7.56 8.54 -7.71
N ARG A 124 -7.26 8.21 -8.99
CA ARG A 124 -6.88 9.17 -10.05
C ARG A 124 -8.07 9.76 -10.80
N VAL A 125 -9.20 9.88 -10.16
CA VAL A 125 -10.34 10.67 -10.67
C VAL A 125 -10.06 12.18 -10.65
N MET A 126 -8.98 12.61 -9.96
CA MET A 126 -8.54 14.00 -9.77
C MET A 126 -7.01 14.08 -9.69
N PRO A 127 -6.41 15.29 -9.72
CA PRO A 127 -5.00 15.48 -9.39
C PRO A 127 -4.66 14.85 -8.03
N LEU A 128 -3.50 14.23 -7.91
CA LEU A 128 -3.08 13.53 -6.71
C LEU A 128 -1.67 13.93 -6.32
N SER A 129 -1.34 13.85 -5.05
CA SER A 129 0.03 14.01 -4.56
C SER A 129 0.47 12.79 -3.74
N THR A 130 1.73 12.43 -3.78
CA THR A 130 2.27 11.32 -3.00
C THR A 130 3.79 11.42 -2.86
N ILE A 131 4.35 10.76 -1.84
CA ILE A 131 5.80 10.54 -1.73
C ILE A 131 6.18 9.29 -2.52
N TYR A 132 7.28 9.36 -3.25
CA TYR A 132 7.91 8.19 -3.85
C TYR A 132 9.40 8.14 -3.51
N SER A 133 9.98 6.94 -3.60
CA SER A 133 11.42 6.75 -3.45
C SER A 133 12.06 6.60 -4.82
N PRO A 134 12.92 7.56 -5.26
CA PRO A 134 13.61 7.46 -6.54
C PRO A 134 14.42 6.17 -6.62
N GLN A 135 14.43 5.56 -7.80
CA GLN A 135 15.13 4.31 -8.02
C GLN A 135 16.53 4.56 -8.58
N LYS A 136 17.52 3.79 -8.14
CA LYS A 136 18.90 3.90 -8.61
C LYS A 136 19.05 3.71 -10.13
N ASN A 137 18.22 2.84 -10.71
CA ASN A 137 18.22 2.62 -12.15
C ASN A 137 17.25 3.60 -12.81
N LYS A 138 17.81 4.55 -13.57
CA LYS A 138 17.04 5.63 -14.22
C LYS A 138 15.91 5.09 -15.12
N ALA A 139 16.15 4.08 -15.93
CA ALA A 139 15.12 3.55 -16.85
C ALA A 139 13.95 2.92 -16.09
N PHE A 140 14.19 2.34 -14.92
CA PHE A 140 13.15 1.81 -14.06
C PHE A 140 12.42 2.93 -13.31
N ASP A 141 13.17 3.96 -12.88
CA ASP A 141 12.58 5.14 -12.25
C ASP A 141 11.64 5.89 -13.21
N ASP A 142 12.10 6.12 -14.43
CA ASP A 142 11.30 6.75 -15.50
C ASP A 142 10.02 5.95 -15.78
N LEU A 143 10.09 4.61 -15.78
CA LEU A 143 8.93 3.74 -15.95
C LEU A 143 7.93 3.84 -14.80
N LEU A 144 8.42 3.88 -13.55
CA LEU A 144 7.55 4.05 -12.38
C LEU A 144 6.85 5.41 -12.38
N ARG A 145 7.58 6.47 -12.78
CA ARG A 145 7.00 7.81 -12.93
C ARG A 145 5.95 7.83 -14.02
N TYR A 146 6.27 7.32 -15.21
CA TYR A 146 5.32 7.17 -16.31
C TYR A 146 4.03 6.49 -15.87
N GLY A 147 4.13 5.34 -15.18
CA GLY A 147 2.96 4.61 -14.70
C GLY A 147 2.10 5.40 -13.71
N ARG A 148 2.73 6.30 -12.94
CA ARG A 148 2.00 7.20 -12.05
C ARG A 148 1.40 8.41 -12.75
N GLU A 149 2.04 8.94 -13.77
CA GLU A 149 1.63 10.17 -14.47
C GLU A 149 0.58 9.92 -15.57
N ARG A 150 0.48 8.70 -16.11
CA ARG A 150 -0.40 8.39 -17.23
C ARG A 150 -1.91 8.54 -16.98
N PHE A 151 -2.34 8.58 -15.73
CA PHE A 151 -3.77 8.70 -15.38
C PHE A 151 -4.20 10.13 -15.01
N GLY A 152 -3.35 11.11 -15.22
CA GLY A 152 -3.60 12.50 -14.93
C GLY A 152 -2.50 13.15 -14.06
N PRO A 153 -2.61 14.43 -13.72
CA PRO A 153 -1.60 15.15 -12.98
C PRO A 153 -1.30 14.51 -11.63
N VAL A 154 0.00 14.38 -11.29
CA VAL A 154 0.46 13.93 -9.98
C VAL A 154 1.63 14.80 -9.52
N ARG A 155 1.58 15.24 -8.25
CA ARG A 155 2.71 15.88 -7.58
C ARG A 155 3.50 14.80 -6.86
N LEU A 156 4.65 14.41 -7.40
CA LEU A 156 5.55 13.43 -6.81
C LEU A 156 6.57 14.13 -5.94
N PHE A 157 6.55 13.85 -4.64
CA PHE A 157 7.52 14.35 -3.67
C PHE A 157 8.48 13.24 -3.27
N THR A 158 9.65 13.62 -2.82
CA THR A 158 10.61 12.73 -2.16
C THR A 158 10.65 13.01 -0.66
N ARG A 159 11.36 12.20 0.10
CA ARG A 159 11.53 12.47 1.54
C ARG A 159 12.41 13.68 1.81
N GLU A 160 13.35 13.95 0.92
CA GLU A 160 14.26 15.08 0.99
C GLU A 160 13.54 16.42 0.82
N ASP A 161 12.41 16.44 0.11
CA ASP A 161 11.59 17.65 -0.07
C ASP A 161 10.90 18.09 1.23
N GLY A 162 10.83 17.20 2.22
CA GLY A 162 10.22 17.45 3.52
C GLY A 162 8.70 17.61 3.47
N VAL A 163 8.13 18.16 4.55
CA VAL A 163 6.66 18.24 4.73
C VAL A 163 6.00 19.43 4.02
N LYS A 164 6.76 20.52 3.79
CA LYS A 164 6.20 21.78 3.26
C LYS A 164 5.47 21.63 1.91
N PRO A 165 5.99 20.90 0.90
CA PRO A 165 5.28 20.68 -0.36
C PRO A 165 3.96 19.91 -0.18
N ILE A 166 3.93 18.95 0.76
CA ILE A 166 2.72 18.17 1.07
C ILE A 166 1.64 19.09 1.66
N LEU A 167 2.00 19.91 2.66
CA LEU A 167 1.09 20.89 3.27
C LEU A 167 0.53 21.86 2.24
N ARG A 168 1.37 22.30 1.29
CA ARG A 168 0.94 23.19 0.20
C ARG A 168 -0.04 22.44 -0.72
N ALA A 169 0.26 21.22 -1.14
CA ALA A 169 -0.62 20.41 -1.99
C ALA A 169 -2.00 20.22 -1.35
N LEU A 170 -2.05 19.87 -0.06
CA LEU A 170 -3.30 19.72 0.69
C LEU A 170 -4.11 21.04 0.74
N ARG A 171 -3.44 22.17 0.99
CA ARG A 171 -4.11 23.50 1.01
C ARG A 171 -4.60 23.93 -0.38
N ASP A 172 -3.90 23.50 -1.44
CA ASP A 172 -4.34 23.69 -2.83
C ASP A 172 -5.50 22.76 -3.24
N GLY A 173 -6.04 21.94 -2.31
CA GLY A 173 -7.10 20.97 -2.59
C GLY A 173 -6.63 19.73 -3.37
N VAL A 174 -5.31 19.48 -3.44
CA VAL A 174 -4.75 18.27 -4.08
C VAL A 174 -4.65 17.16 -3.05
N PRO A 175 -5.44 16.08 -3.15
CA PRO A 175 -5.41 14.97 -2.21
C PRO A 175 -4.02 14.35 -2.08
N TYR A 176 -3.67 13.96 -0.86
CA TYR A 176 -2.40 13.30 -0.56
C TYR A 176 -2.61 11.80 -0.34
N PHE A 177 -2.04 10.98 -1.23
CA PHE A 177 -2.07 9.52 -1.14
C PHE A 177 -0.93 9.07 -0.23
N MET A 178 -1.27 8.60 0.96
CA MET A 178 -0.34 8.31 2.04
C MET A 178 -0.31 6.83 2.41
N LEU A 179 0.90 6.28 2.56
CA LEU A 179 1.15 4.90 2.98
C LEU A 179 1.98 4.90 4.27
N PRO A 180 1.36 5.00 5.46
CA PRO A 180 2.07 5.29 6.71
C PRO A 180 2.49 4.06 7.52
N ASP A 181 2.15 2.85 7.10
CA ASP A 181 2.17 1.62 7.91
C ASP A 181 3.48 0.83 7.85
N MET A 182 4.53 1.37 7.26
CA MET A 182 5.88 0.76 7.33
C MET A 182 6.71 1.31 8.49
N ASP A 183 7.68 0.51 8.94
CA ASP A 183 8.68 0.92 9.93
C ASP A 183 9.80 1.72 9.26
N PHE A 184 9.86 3.02 9.54
CA PHE A 184 10.85 3.96 9.03
C PHE A 184 11.91 4.37 10.08
N GLY A 185 11.94 3.70 11.23
CA GLY A 185 12.79 4.04 12.36
C GLY A 185 12.08 4.89 13.42
N GLU A 186 12.83 5.38 14.39
CA GLU A 186 12.28 6.11 15.55
C GLU A 186 11.90 7.56 15.24
N LYS A 187 12.54 8.15 14.24
CA LYS A 187 12.33 9.56 13.92
C LYS A 187 10.87 9.81 13.49
N ASP A 188 10.20 10.74 14.17
CA ASP A 188 8.79 11.11 13.93
C ASP A 188 7.79 9.95 14.11
N ALA A 189 8.20 8.87 14.77
CA ALA A 189 7.39 7.70 15.11
C ALA A 189 7.02 7.67 16.59
N ALA A 190 5.93 6.97 16.89
CA ALA A 190 5.57 6.55 18.23
C ALA A 190 5.46 5.03 18.28
N PHE A 191 5.77 4.43 19.43
CA PHE A 191 5.50 3.02 19.66
C PHE A 191 4.04 2.83 20.01
N VAL A 192 3.26 2.42 19.01
CA VAL A 192 1.81 2.21 19.13
C VAL A 192 1.51 0.76 18.80
N PRO A 193 0.57 0.10 19.51
CA PRO A 193 0.23 -1.28 19.24
C PRO A 193 -0.16 -1.51 17.78
N PHE A 194 0.39 -2.57 17.17
CA PHE A 194 -0.05 -3.18 15.94
C PHE A 194 -0.21 -4.68 16.22
N PHE A 195 -1.43 -5.19 16.18
CA PHE A 195 -1.80 -6.52 16.70
C PHE A 195 -1.31 -6.75 18.16
N GLY A 196 -1.47 -5.73 18.99
CA GLY A 196 -1.05 -5.78 20.40
C GLY A 196 0.45 -5.60 20.65
N ILE A 197 1.29 -5.54 19.61
CA ILE A 197 2.75 -5.44 19.73
C ILE A 197 3.18 -3.99 19.50
N PRO A 198 4.00 -3.39 20.39
CA PRO A 198 4.54 -2.05 20.15
C PRO A 198 5.32 -1.99 18.84
N ALA A 199 4.86 -1.16 17.91
CA ALA A 199 5.44 -0.97 16.59
C ALA A 199 5.76 0.51 16.36
N ALA A 200 6.97 0.82 15.92
CA ALA A 200 7.33 2.17 15.50
C ALA A 200 6.44 2.58 14.32
N THR A 201 5.58 3.56 14.54
CA THR A 201 4.56 4.00 13.60
C THR A 201 4.61 5.51 13.45
N LEU A 202 4.67 5.99 12.19
CA LEU A 202 4.70 7.44 11.92
C LEU A 202 3.43 8.11 12.42
N THR A 203 3.58 9.21 13.17
CA THR A 203 2.47 10.07 13.59
C THR A 203 2.04 11.07 12.51
N ALA A 204 2.67 11.01 11.34
CA ALA A 204 2.53 11.99 10.26
C ALA A 204 1.10 12.11 9.73
N LEU A 205 0.30 11.03 9.73
CA LEU A 205 -1.11 11.09 9.30
C LEU A 205 -1.91 12.06 10.17
N GLY A 206 -1.85 11.89 11.49
CA GLY A 206 -2.55 12.77 12.43
C GLY A 206 -2.01 14.21 12.40
N ARG A 207 -0.68 14.37 12.33
CA ARG A 207 -0.05 15.70 12.22
C ARG A 207 -0.49 16.45 10.97
N LEU A 208 -0.52 15.81 9.82
CA LEU A 208 -0.94 16.43 8.55
C LEU A 208 -2.43 16.76 8.58
N ALA A 209 -3.27 15.83 9.06
CA ALA A 209 -4.70 16.06 9.19
C ALA A 209 -4.99 17.24 10.12
N GLY A 210 -4.39 17.30 11.31
CA GLY A 210 -4.56 18.40 12.25
C GLY A 210 -4.05 19.76 11.73
N ALA A 211 -2.89 19.77 11.05
CA ALA A 211 -2.30 21.00 10.53
C ALA A 211 -3.05 21.60 9.32
N THR A 212 -3.85 20.80 8.61
CA THR A 212 -4.52 21.23 7.37
C THR A 212 -6.05 21.17 7.45
N GLY A 213 -6.61 20.59 8.52
CA GLY A 213 -8.03 20.25 8.59
C GLY A 213 -8.43 19.16 7.57
N ALA A 214 -7.45 18.38 7.08
CA ALA A 214 -7.72 17.37 6.07
C ALA A 214 -8.55 16.22 6.63
N LYS A 215 -9.61 15.86 5.91
CA LYS A 215 -10.32 14.60 6.17
C LYS A 215 -9.45 13.42 5.74
N VAL A 216 -9.58 12.31 6.46
CA VAL A 216 -8.88 11.06 6.16
C VAL A 216 -9.88 10.07 5.59
N ILE A 217 -9.67 9.66 4.34
CA ILE A 217 -10.48 8.66 3.64
C ILE A 217 -9.60 7.43 3.43
N PRO A 218 -9.88 6.31 4.10
CA PRO A 218 -9.13 5.08 3.86
C PRO A 218 -9.50 4.46 2.50
N ILE A 219 -8.50 3.90 1.82
CA ILE A 219 -8.65 3.20 0.56
C ILE A 219 -7.87 1.90 0.59
N VAL A 220 -8.50 0.79 0.22
CA VAL A 220 -7.87 -0.52 0.15
C VAL A 220 -8.20 -1.19 -1.18
N ALA A 221 -7.19 -1.77 -1.82
CA ALA A 221 -7.35 -2.57 -3.02
C ALA A 221 -6.96 -4.02 -2.75
N THR A 222 -7.77 -4.96 -3.23
CA THR A 222 -7.59 -6.39 -3.10
C THR A 222 -7.85 -7.11 -4.43
N PHE A 223 -7.38 -8.34 -4.55
CA PHE A 223 -7.70 -9.19 -5.69
C PHE A 223 -9.14 -9.70 -5.64
N LEU A 224 -9.82 -9.71 -6.76
CA LEU A 224 -11.02 -10.52 -6.92
C LEU A 224 -10.65 -12.00 -7.14
N PRO A 225 -11.51 -12.94 -6.68
CA PRO A 225 -11.33 -14.38 -6.94
C PRO A 225 -11.20 -14.68 -8.44
N ASP A 226 -10.61 -15.83 -8.76
CA ASP A 226 -10.56 -16.38 -10.12
C ASP A 226 -9.93 -15.44 -11.16
N TYR A 227 -9.03 -14.56 -10.74
CA TYR A 227 -8.38 -13.58 -11.61
C TYR A 227 -9.36 -12.65 -12.35
N LYS A 228 -10.51 -12.32 -11.72
CA LYS A 228 -11.55 -11.47 -12.34
C LYS A 228 -11.23 -9.97 -12.30
N GLY A 229 -10.17 -9.57 -11.63
CA GLY A 229 -9.77 -8.17 -11.50
C GLY A 229 -9.43 -7.79 -10.06
N TYR A 230 -9.78 -6.56 -9.71
CA TYR A 230 -9.47 -5.94 -8.44
C TYR A 230 -10.70 -5.30 -7.84
N ARG A 231 -10.84 -5.41 -6.53
CA ARG A 231 -11.80 -4.65 -5.75
C ARG A 231 -11.08 -3.49 -5.08
N VAL A 232 -11.62 -2.29 -5.19
CA VAL A 232 -11.12 -1.10 -4.50
C VAL A 232 -12.25 -0.55 -3.65
N VAL A 233 -12.02 -0.45 -2.35
CA VAL A 233 -12.98 0.09 -1.40
C VAL A 233 -12.49 1.42 -0.88
N PHE A 234 -13.30 2.47 -1.06
CA PHE A 234 -13.16 3.73 -0.34
C PHE A 234 -14.06 3.65 0.88
N TYR A 235 -13.46 3.77 2.05
CA TYR A 235 -14.20 3.79 3.32
C TYR A 235 -14.67 5.20 3.63
N PRO A 236 -15.70 5.37 4.47
CA PRO A 236 -16.13 6.69 4.90
C PRO A 236 -14.99 7.51 5.51
N ALA A 237 -15.03 8.82 5.30
CA ALA A 237 -14.09 9.72 5.95
C ALA A 237 -14.19 9.58 7.48
N TRP A 238 -13.05 9.67 8.14
CA TRP A 238 -13.03 9.55 9.60
C TRP A 238 -13.53 10.81 10.27
N ASP A 239 -14.55 10.69 11.13
CA ASP A 239 -15.01 11.76 11.98
C ASP A 239 -14.02 12.05 13.11
N ASN A 240 -13.89 13.32 13.50
CA ASN A 240 -13.09 13.77 14.64
C ASN A 240 -11.64 13.26 14.62
N TYR A 241 -11.00 13.27 13.45
CA TYR A 241 -9.62 12.86 13.29
C TYR A 241 -8.73 14.08 13.01
N PRO A 242 -7.59 14.23 13.70
CA PRO A 242 -6.95 13.29 14.64
C PRO A 242 -7.46 13.35 16.09
N GLY A 243 -8.26 14.35 16.47
CA GLY A 243 -8.55 14.67 17.87
C GLY A 243 -7.34 15.34 18.56
N ASP A 244 -7.34 15.33 19.90
CA ASP A 244 -6.31 16.00 20.72
C ASP A 244 -5.13 15.07 21.07
N ASP A 245 -5.33 13.75 21.00
CA ASP A 245 -4.30 12.72 21.32
C ASP A 245 -3.74 12.10 20.04
N MET A 246 -2.50 12.45 19.73
CA MET A 246 -1.78 11.95 18.56
C MET A 246 -1.46 10.45 18.63
N ILE A 247 -1.28 9.92 19.86
CA ILE A 247 -1.05 8.48 20.08
C ILE A 247 -2.34 7.71 19.80
N ALA A 248 -3.47 8.18 20.33
CA ALA A 248 -4.79 7.60 20.05
C ALA A 248 -5.13 7.67 18.55
N ALA A 249 -4.85 8.78 17.88
CA ALA A 249 -5.01 8.93 16.44
C ALA A 249 -4.19 7.89 15.66
N THR A 250 -2.93 7.71 16.05
CA THR A 250 -2.03 6.72 15.42
C THR A 250 -2.50 5.28 15.70
N ARG A 251 -3.01 5.00 16.91
CA ARG A 251 -3.60 3.70 17.26
C ARG A 251 -4.86 3.42 16.44
N ARG A 252 -5.73 4.43 16.22
CA ARG A 252 -6.91 4.29 15.36
C ARG A 252 -6.53 3.89 13.93
N MET A 253 -5.47 4.48 13.40
CA MET A 253 -4.92 4.09 12.10
C MET A 253 -4.47 2.62 12.08
N ASN A 254 -3.68 2.19 13.08
CA ASN A 254 -3.25 0.80 13.18
C ASN A 254 -4.44 -0.14 13.32
N ALA A 255 -5.44 0.20 14.16
CA ALA A 255 -6.64 -0.61 14.36
C ALA A 255 -7.42 -0.84 13.06
N PHE A 256 -7.60 0.22 12.26
CA PHE A 256 -8.23 0.09 10.94
C PHE A 256 -7.44 -0.86 10.03
N ILE A 257 -6.11 -0.74 10.00
CA ILE A 257 -5.26 -1.60 9.17
C ILE A 257 -5.33 -3.06 9.64
N GLU A 258 -5.27 -3.30 10.97
CA GLU A 258 -5.42 -4.63 11.56
C GLU A 258 -6.72 -5.33 11.14
N GLU A 259 -7.82 -4.58 11.12
CA GLU A 259 -9.13 -5.08 10.68
C GLU A 259 -9.11 -5.52 9.21
N ARG A 260 -8.56 -4.69 8.33
CA ARG A 260 -8.43 -5.01 6.89
C ARG A 260 -7.47 -6.17 6.66
N VAL A 261 -6.41 -6.26 7.47
CA VAL A 261 -5.47 -7.40 7.41
C VAL A 261 -6.16 -8.71 7.82
N ARG A 262 -7.05 -8.70 8.82
CA ARG A 262 -7.82 -9.90 9.19
C ARG A 262 -8.78 -10.35 8.08
N GLU A 263 -9.36 -9.40 7.33
CA GLU A 263 -10.23 -9.72 6.20
C GLU A 263 -9.46 -10.33 5.01
N HIS A 264 -8.24 -9.84 4.76
CA HIS A 264 -7.41 -10.23 3.62
C HIS A 264 -5.97 -10.57 4.04
N PRO A 265 -5.77 -11.59 4.90
CA PRO A 265 -4.49 -11.81 5.56
C PRO A 265 -3.34 -12.12 4.61
N ALA A 266 -3.59 -12.72 3.44
CA ALA A 266 -2.55 -13.01 2.46
C ALA A 266 -2.10 -11.77 1.66
N GLU A 267 -2.86 -10.67 1.70
CA GLU A 267 -2.61 -9.52 0.84
C GLU A 267 -1.86 -8.37 1.53
N TYR A 268 -1.66 -8.41 2.84
CA TYR A 268 -0.83 -7.42 3.53
C TYR A 268 0.67 -7.67 3.28
N PHE A 269 1.49 -6.62 3.30
CA PHE A 269 2.92 -6.69 2.91
C PHE A 269 3.81 -7.32 4.00
N TRP A 270 3.61 -8.60 4.29
CA TRP A 270 4.31 -9.34 5.33
C TRP A 270 5.83 -9.45 5.17
N THR A 271 6.37 -9.28 3.97
CA THR A 271 7.82 -9.37 3.72
C THR A 271 8.60 -8.12 4.14
N HIS A 272 7.92 -7.08 4.63
CA HIS A 272 8.54 -5.94 5.31
C HIS A 272 8.75 -6.26 6.80
N LYS A 273 9.88 -5.82 7.37
CA LYS A 273 10.16 -5.94 8.80
C LYS A 273 9.35 -4.88 9.59
N ARG A 274 8.06 -5.14 9.85
CA ARG A 274 7.14 -4.19 10.49
C ARG A 274 7.53 -3.81 11.91
N PHE A 275 8.25 -4.69 12.60
CA PHE A 275 8.71 -4.52 13.99
C PHE A 275 10.24 -4.42 14.06
N LYS A 276 10.88 -3.84 13.05
CA LYS A 276 12.34 -3.70 12.99
C LYS A 276 12.87 -2.82 14.11
N THR A 277 12.20 -1.69 14.33
CA THR A 277 12.53 -0.74 15.37
C THR A 277 11.78 -1.13 16.65
N ARG A 278 12.52 -1.40 17.72
CA ARG A 278 11.96 -1.82 19.00
C ARG A 278 12.06 -0.72 20.04
N PRO A 279 11.15 -0.72 21.05
CA PRO A 279 11.32 0.12 22.23
C PRO A 279 12.72 -0.07 22.86
N PRO A 280 13.27 0.96 23.53
CA PRO A 280 14.56 0.85 24.20
C PRO A 280 14.61 -0.36 25.15
N GLY A 281 15.67 -1.17 25.04
CA GLY A 281 15.88 -2.37 25.85
C GLY A 281 15.23 -3.65 25.33
N GLU A 282 14.41 -3.57 24.26
CA GLU A 282 13.82 -4.76 23.65
C GLU A 282 14.66 -5.31 22.49
N THR A 283 14.70 -6.64 22.36
CA THR A 283 15.45 -7.33 21.31
C THR A 283 14.70 -7.38 19.98
N SER A 284 15.46 -7.58 18.89
CA SER A 284 14.92 -7.74 17.55
C SER A 284 14.16 -9.07 17.39
N PHE A 285 13.03 -9.04 16.70
CA PHE A 285 12.30 -10.27 16.31
C PHE A 285 12.87 -10.96 15.06
N TYR A 286 13.85 -10.35 14.38
CA TYR A 286 14.30 -10.77 13.04
C TYR A 286 15.75 -11.25 12.98
N GLU A 287 16.27 -11.73 14.07
CA GLU A 287 17.61 -12.36 14.13
C GLU A 287 17.66 -13.75 13.52
#